data_46d82945a8e5762f03125dac68683643
#
_entry.id   46d82945a8e5762f03125dac68683643
#
_cell.length_a   1.000
_cell.length_b   1.000
_cell.length_c   1.000
_cell.angle_alpha   90.00
_cell.angle_beta   90.00
_cell.angle_gamma   90.00
#
_symmetry.space_group_name_H-M   'P 1'
#
loop_
_entity.id
_entity.type
_entity.pdbx_description
1 polymer ?
#
loop_
_entity_poly.entity_id
_entity_poly.type
_entity_poly.pdbx_seq_one_letter_code
_entity_poly.pdbx_strand_id
1 'polypeptide(L)'
;GKKYTWMGFFVAAVCFFLMSYYCVLQGYCMKYAVNSVTSAFKPNLSTETTSAMWTAFTDSPAQVILFHAIGFAIACFIVYQGIAGGIEKFCKVAIPALFIILVGLAIYAVTLNGSSQGLQYLFTIKKEYILSPNTWIQAFIQAAWSTGAGWGFIITYANYVGEDEDVPTSCLIMGLGDNLGAILSALVVIPAICALSATPEAANEALSQGNFGLTFIYIYQLFTTIPGGRFISFIFFGLLAIAA
;
A
#
# COMPACT_ATOMS: atom_id res chain seq x y z
N GLY A 1 -1.26 -1.73 -36.74
CA GLY A 1 -0.25 -2.23 -37.64
C GLY A 1 1.15 -1.91 -37.15
N LYS A 2 2.18 -2.44 -37.79
CA LYS A 2 3.62 -2.30 -37.38
C LYS A 2 4.08 -0.86 -37.13
N LYS A 3 3.42 0.15 -37.72
CA LYS A 3 3.71 1.58 -37.55
C LYS A 3 3.55 2.09 -36.10
N TYR A 4 2.73 1.44 -35.28
CA TYR A 4 2.40 1.87 -33.91
C TYR A 4 3.00 0.96 -32.82
N THR A 5 3.88 0.02 -33.17
CA THR A 5 4.52 -0.89 -32.20
C THR A 5 5.37 -0.16 -31.15
N TRP A 6 5.89 1.02 -31.47
CA TRP A 6 6.63 1.86 -30.54
C TRP A 6 5.81 2.28 -29.31
N MET A 7 4.47 2.40 -29.45
CA MET A 7 3.60 2.70 -28.31
C MET A 7 3.63 1.57 -27.28
N GLY A 8 3.64 0.31 -27.75
CA GLY A 8 3.78 -0.84 -26.85
C GLY A 8 5.14 -0.88 -26.14
N PHE A 9 6.21 -0.51 -26.85
CA PHE A 9 7.53 -0.38 -26.26
C PHE A 9 7.56 0.72 -25.17
N PHE A 10 6.92 1.87 -25.42
CA PHE A 10 6.84 2.93 -24.45
C PHE A 10 6.12 2.48 -23.16
N VAL A 11 4.97 1.80 -23.30
CA VAL A 11 4.23 1.25 -22.15
C VAL A 11 5.08 0.22 -21.40
N ALA A 12 5.76 -0.68 -22.08
CA ALA A 12 6.65 -1.67 -21.47
C ALA A 12 7.82 -1.00 -20.70
N ALA A 13 8.39 0.07 -21.24
CA ALA A 13 9.44 0.84 -20.56
C ALA A 13 8.91 1.51 -19.27
N VAL A 14 7.72 2.10 -19.32
CA VAL A 14 7.07 2.67 -18.11
C VAL A 14 6.86 1.59 -17.06
N CYS A 15 6.33 0.43 -17.44
CA CYS A 15 6.14 -0.70 -16.51
C CYS A 15 7.46 -1.18 -15.90
N PHE A 16 8.55 -1.20 -16.69
CA PHE A 16 9.88 -1.57 -16.18
C PHE A 16 10.39 -0.60 -15.10
N PHE A 17 10.30 0.71 -15.35
CA PHE A 17 10.69 1.71 -14.34
C PHE A 17 9.79 1.65 -13.10
N LEU A 18 8.50 1.41 -13.28
CA LEU A 18 7.58 1.24 -12.19
C LEU A 18 7.91 0.02 -11.34
N MET A 19 8.18 -1.12 -11.97
CA MET A 19 8.62 -2.33 -11.28
C MET A 19 9.87 -2.05 -10.43
N SER A 20 10.85 -1.30 -10.96
CA SER A 20 12.05 -0.94 -10.23
C SER A 20 11.76 -0.14 -8.96
N TYR A 21 10.77 0.75 -9.01
CA TYR A 21 10.31 1.51 -7.85
C TYR A 21 9.57 0.64 -6.83
N TYR A 22 8.63 -0.19 -7.28
CA TYR A 22 7.85 -1.07 -6.38
C TYR A 22 8.72 -2.11 -5.69
N CYS A 23 9.75 -2.63 -6.36
CA CYS A 23 10.71 -3.55 -5.74
C CYS A 23 11.42 -2.93 -4.52
N VAL A 24 11.65 -1.60 -4.51
CA VAL A 24 12.21 -0.91 -3.33
C VAL A 24 11.20 -0.91 -2.18
N LEU A 25 9.93 -0.57 -2.47
CA LEU A 25 8.86 -0.60 -1.47
C LEU A 25 8.64 -2.00 -0.90
N GLN A 26 8.70 -3.02 -1.76
CA GLN A 26 8.67 -4.42 -1.34
C GLN A 26 9.77 -4.73 -0.32
N GLY A 27 11.00 -4.27 -0.57
CA GLY A 27 12.12 -4.39 0.38
C GLY A 27 11.83 -3.73 1.73
N TYR A 28 11.19 -2.56 1.72
CA TYR A 28 10.77 -1.87 2.95
C TYR A 28 9.74 -2.68 3.72
N CYS A 29 8.74 -3.22 3.05
CA CYS A 29 7.75 -4.09 3.68
C CYS A 29 8.39 -5.35 4.27
N MET A 30 9.34 -5.99 3.55
CA MET A 30 10.10 -7.14 4.05
C MET A 30 10.88 -6.81 5.33
N LYS A 31 11.55 -5.66 5.38
CA LYS A 31 12.25 -5.19 6.59
C LYS A 31 11.30 -5.08 7.77
N TYR A 32 10.13 -4.49 7.58
CA TYR A 32 9.16 -4.32 8.65
C TYR A 32 8.49 -5.63 9.06
N ALA A 33 8.30 -6.56 8.15
CA ALA A 33 7.90 -7.93 8.48
C ALA A 33 8.94 -8.61 9.40
N VAL A 34 10.23 -8.49 9.08
CA VAL A 34 11.32 -9.02 9.93
C VAL A 34 11.37 -8.27 11.27
N ASN A 35 11.24 -6.95 11.30
CA ASN A 35 11.20 -6.18 12.54
C ASN A 35 10.06 -6.67 13.45
N SER A 36 8.93 -7.08 12.89
CA SER A 36 7.78 -7.55 13.65
C SER A 36 8.05 -8.85 14.44
N VAL A 37 8.92 -9.71 13.94
CA VAL A 37 9.28 -10.99 14.62
C VAL A 37 10.56 -10.90 15.45
N THR A 38 11.30 -9.81 15.35
CA THR A 38 12.55 -9.60 16.09
C THR A 38 12.33 -8.80 17.39
N SER A 39 13.42 -8.57 18.13
CA SER A 39 13.44 -7.70 19.33
C SER A 39 13.20 -6.22 19.03
N ALA A 40 13.17 -5.82 17.76
CA ALA A 40 12.81 -4.48 17.33
C ALA A 40 11.35 -4.13 17.64
N PHE A 41 10.44 -5.12 17.63
CA PHE A 41 9.06 -4.93 17.99
C PHE A 41 8.90 -4.93 19.52
N LYS A 42 8.59 -3.77 20.07
CA LYS A 42 8.23 -3.59 21.49
C LYS A 42 6.81 -3.02 21.59
N PRO A 43 6.06 -3.35 22.64
CA PRO A 43 4.75 -2.73 22.87
C PRO A 43 4.86 -1.22 23.10
N ASN A 44 3.87 -0.47 22.59
CA ASN A 44 3.73 0.97 22.81
C ASN A 44 4.98 1.81 22.41
N LEU A 45 5.53 1.55 21.23
CA LEU A 45 6.61 2.39 20.69
C LEU A 45 6.12 3.83 20.48
N SER A 46 6.97 4.80 20.76
CA SER A 46 6.69 6.21 20.45
C SER A 46 6.93 6.52 18.96
N THR A 47 6.30 7.57 18.46
CA THR A 47 6.51 8.09 17.10
C THR A 47 7.98 8.44 16.85
N GLU A 48 8.66 9.00 17.84
CA GLU A 48 10.11 9.28 17.77
C GLU A 48 10.91 8.00 17.51
N THR A 49 10.63 6.93 18.25
CA THR A 49 11.35 5.65 18.11
C THR A 49 11.09 5.03 16.73
N THR A 50 9.86 5.01 16.27
CA THR A 50 9.51 4.44 14.95
C THR A 50 10.06 5.29 13.81
N SER A 51 10.10 6.61 13.97
CA SER A 51 10.74 7.52 13.02
C SER A 51 12.25 7.31 12.98
N ALA A 52 12.91 7.16 14.12
CA ALA A 52 14.35 6.85 14.19
C ALA A 52 14.65 5.48 13.54
N MET A 53 13.79 4.47 13.73
CA MET A 53 13.93 3.16 13.08
C MET A 53 13.81 3.27 11.56
N TRP A 54 12.88 4.10 11.06
CA TRP A 54 12.72 4.36 9.63
C TRP A 54 13.98 5.03 9.05
N THR A 55 14.45 6.12 9.66
CA THR A 55 15.66 6.85 9.23
C THR A 55 16.89 5.95 9.26
N ALA A 56 17.12 5.21 10.36
CA ALA A 56 18.26 4.30 10.47
C ALA A 56 18.27 3.20 9.40
N PHE A 57 17.09 2.76 8.95
CA PHE A 57 16.98 1.79 7.86
C PHE A 57 17.24 2.42 6.50
N THR A 58 16.59 3.56 6.20
CA THR A 58 16.75 4.25 4.91
C THR A 58 18.14 4.80 4.67
N ASP A 59 18.83 5.20 5.74
CA ASP A 59 20.22 5.68 5.70
C ASP A 59 21.26 4.54 5.63
N SER A 60 20.80 3.28 5.64
CA SER A 60 21.69 2.12 5.51
C SER A 60 21.54 1.44 4.14
N PRO A 61 22.36 1.82 3.11
CA PRO A 61 22.26 1.25 1.77
C PRO A 61 22.37 -0.28 1.76
N ALA A 62 23.22 -0.83 2.62
CA ALA A 62 23.42 -2.28 2.71
C ALA A 62 22.13 -3.02 3.12
N GLN A 63 21.39 -2.49 4.11
CA GLN A 63 20.13 -3.09 4.54
C GLN A 63 19.05 -2.93 3.46
N VAL A 64 18.94 -1.74 2.86
CA VAL A 64 17.97 -1.49 1.79
C VAL A 64 18.20 -2.43 0.61
N ILE A 65 19.43 -2.58 0.13
CA ILE A 65 19.78 -3.48 -0.97
C ILE A 65 19.52 -4.95 -0.60
N LEU A 66 19.88 -5.36 0.62
CA LEU A 66 19.65 -6.74 1.08
C LEU A 66 18.15 -7.10 1.05
N PHE A 67 17.30 -6.27 1.66
CA PHE A 67 15.86 -6.53 1.72
C PHE A 67 15.19 -6.42 0.36
N HIS A 68 15.66 -5.49 -0.49
CA HIS A 68 15.23 -5.41 -1.88
C HIS A 68 15.57 -6.71 -2.64
N ALA A 69 16.79 -7.22 -2.53
CA ALA A 69 17.20 -8.45 -3.20
C ALA A 69 16.38 -9.67 -2.73
N ILE A 70 16.09 -9.77 -1.43
CA ILE A 70 15.25 -10.85 -0.89
C ILE A 70 13.82 -10.75 -1.44
N GLY A 71 13.22 -9.57 -1.38
CA GLY A 71 11.86 -9.33 -1.91
C GLY A 71 11.78 -9.66 -3.39
N PHE A 72 12.73 -9.15 -4.18
CA PHE A 72 12.81 -9.42 -5.61
C PHE A 72 12.96 -10.93 -5.92
N ALA A 73 13.77 -11.65 -5.16
CA ALA A 73 13.93 -13.11 -5.34
C ALA A 73 12.60 -13.86 -5.07
N ILE A 74 11.85 -13.45 -4.04
CA ILE A 74 10.53 -14.04 -3.74
C ILE A 74 9.54 -13.74 -4.86
N ALA A 75 9.48 -12.50 -5.35
CA ALA A 75 8.61 -12.13 -6.48
C ALA A 75 8.96 -12.93 -7.73
N CYS A 76 10.24 -13.04 -8.08
CA CYS A 76 10.72 -13.86 -9.20
C CYS A 76 10.31 -15.33 -9.05
N PHE A 77 10.37 -15.88 -7.84
CA PHE A 77 9.95 -17.25 -7.57
C PHE A 77 8.45 -17.46 -7.81
N ILE A 78 7.61 -16.51 -7.34
CA ILE A 78 6.15 -16.56 -7.56
C ILE A 78 5.83 -16.45 -9.05
N VAL A 79 6.44 -15.50 -9.75
CA VAL A 79 6.23 -15.29 -11.19
C VAL A 79 6.72 -16.49 -12.00
N TYR A 80 7.81 -17.13 -11.58
CA TYR A 80 8.33 -18.35 -12.22
C TYR A 80 7.32 -19.51 -12.20
N GLN A 81 6.44 -19.58 -11.22
CA GLN A 81 5.35 -20.56 -11.16
C GLN A 81 4.21 -20.28 -12.14
N GLY A 82 4.26 -19.15 -12.85
CA GLY A 82 3.28 -18.72 -13.84
C GLY A 82 2.07 -18.01 -13.22
N ILE A 83 1.14 -17.61 -14.08
CA ILE A 83 -0.03 -16.80 -13.68
C ILE A 83 -0.99 -17.63 -12.84
N ALA A 84 -1.46 -18.76 -13.34
CA ALA A 84 -2.46 -19.59 -12.64
C ALA A 84 -1.88 -20.31 -11.41
N GLY A 85 -0.65 -20.81 -11.49
CA GLY A 85 0.01 -21.57 -10.42
C GLY A 85 0.63 -20.69 -9.33
N GLY A 86 1.05 -19.48 -9.67
CA GLY A 86 1.76 -18.56 -8.80
C GLY A 86 0.88 -17.36 -8.41
N ILE A 87 0.76 -16.41 -9.30
CA ILE A 87 0.13 -15.11 -9.02
C ILE A 87 -1.33 -15.27 -8.58
N GLU A 88 -2.16 -15.97 -9.35
CA GLU A 88 -3.57 -16.16 -9.05
C GLU A 88 -3.79 -16.89 -7.72
N LYS A 89 -3.08 -17.99 -7.51
CA LYS A 89 -3.18 -18.78 -6.29
C LYS A 89 -2.79 -17.98 -5.05
N PHE A 90 -1.74 -17.17 -5.18
CA PHE A 90 -1.32 -16.28 -4.10
C PHE A 90 -2.36 -15.18 -3.84
N CYS A 91 -2.81 -14.47 -4.87
CA CYS A 91 -3.77 -13.37 -4.76
C CYS A 91 -5.12 -13.80 -4.17
N LYS A 92 -5.59 -15.02 -4.47
CA LYS A 92 -6.82 -15.60 -3.88
C LYS A 92 -6.81 -15.63 -2.34
N VAL A 93 -5.64 -15.75 -1.72
CA VAL A 93 -5.48 -15.77 -0.26
C VAL A 93 -5.04 -14.40 0.28
N ALA A 94 -4.06 -13.79 -0.37
CA ALA A 94 -3.44 -12.56 0.12
C ALA A 94 -4.40 -11.36 0.11
N ILE A 95 -5.16 -11.17 -0.97
CA ILE A 95 -6.06 -10.02 -1.11
C ILE A 95 -7.18 -10.06 -0.06
N PRO A 96 -7.96 -11.15 0.12
CA PRO A 96 -8.95 -11.20 1.17
C PRO A 96 -8.36 -11.04 2.57
N ALA A 97 -7.18 -11.62 2.83
CA ALA A 97 -6.51 -11.48 4.12
C ALA A 97 -6.11 -10.03 4.41
N LEU A 98 -5.57 -9.32 3.42
CA LEU A 98 -5.27 -7.88 3.55
C LEU A 98 -6.53 -7.06 3.83
N PHE A 99 -7.64 -7.31 3.13
CA PHE A 99 -8.90 -6.61 3.37
C PHE A 99 -9.43 -6.85 4.78
N ILE A 100 -9.40 -8.08 5.27
CA ILE A 100 -9.83 -8.42 6.65
C ILE A 100 -8.97 -7.66 7.67
N ILE A 101 -7.65 -7.63 7.47
CA ILE A 101 -6.73 -6.90 8.33
C ILE A 101 -7.03 -5.39 8.28
N LEU A 102 -7.21 -4.83 7.08
CA LEU A 102 -7.52 -3.41 6.92
C LEU A 102 -8.83 -3.01 7.60
N VAL A 103 -9.88 -3.83 7.49
CA VAL A 103 -11.16 -3.60 8.19
C VAL A 103 -10.95 -3.61 9.71
N GLY A 104 -10.25 -4.62 10.23
CA GLY A 104 -9.94 -4.68 11.65
C GLY A 104 -9.13 -3.50 12.16
N LEU A 105 -8.12 -3.09 11.40
CA LEU A 105 -7.29 -1.91 11.70
C LEU A 105 -8.09 -0.60 11.61
N ALA A 106 -8.98 -0.45 10.62
CA ALA A 106 -9.81 0.74 10.48
C ALA A 106 -10.75 0.88 11.68
N ILE A 107 -11.42 -0.21 12.08
CA ILE A 107 -12.25 -0.22 13.31
C ILE A 107 -11.40 0.18 14.52
N TYR A 108 -10.23 -0.40 14.70
CA TYR A 108 -9.36 -0.08 15.83
C TYR A 108 -8.85 1.37 15.78
N ALA A 109 -8.36 1.85 14.63
CA ALA A 109 -7.84 3.20 14.48
C ALA A 109 -8.88 4.28 14.81
N VAL A 110 -10.13 4.06 14.41
CA VAL A 110 -11.25 4.98 14.69
C VAL A 110 -11.59 5.03 16.18
N THR A 111 -11.34 3.96 16.95
CA THR A 111 -11.61 3.93 18.41
C THR A 111 -10.51 4.59 19.25
N LEU A 112 -9.37 4.95 18.65
CA LEU A 112 -8.27 5.58 19.38
C LEU A 112 -8.62 7.00 19.83
N ASN A 113 -8.12 7.39 20.99
CA ASN A 113 -8.24 8.77 21.48
C ASN A 113 -7.51 9.73 20.52
N GLY A 114 -8.20 10.77 20.05
CA GLY A 114 -7.66 11.72 19.06
C GLY A 114 -7.98 11.38 17.59
N SER A 115 -8.51 10.20 17.30
CA SER A 115 -8.88 9.79 15.95
C SER A 115 -9.96 10.67 15.30
N SER A 116 -10.81 11.31 16.10
CA SER A 116 -11.87 12.21 15.64
C SER A 116 -11.36 13.35 14.75
N GLN A 117 -10.16 13.87 15.02
CA GLN A 117 -9.53 14.89 14.19
C GLN A 117 -9.22 14.34 12.80
N GLY A 118 -8.73 13.11 12.71
CA GLY A 118 -8.47 12.43 11.45
C GLY A 118 -9.74 12.15 10.64
N LEU A 119 -10.82 11.76 11.33
CA LEU A 119 -12.13 11.59 10.68
C LEU A 119 -12.68 12.91 10.16
N GLN A 120 -12.58 13.99 10.94
CA GLN A 120 -12.93 15.32 10.46
C GLN A 120 -12.11 15.74 9.24
N TYR A 121 -10.81 15.50 9.26
CA TYR A 121 -9.94 15.75 8.10
C TYR A 121 -10.40 15.01 6.84
N LEU A 122 -10.75 13.72 6.96
CA LEU A 122 -11.21 12.89 5.84
C LEU A 122 -12.58 13.32 5.27
N PHE A 123 -13.53 13.64 6.15
CA PHE A 123 -14.93 13.83 5.75
C PHE A 123 -15.37 15.29 5.72
N THR A 124 -14.51 16.26 6.05
CA THR A 124 -14.83 17.66 5.90
C THR A 124 -14.72 18.09 4.45
N ILE A 125 -15.87 18.24 3.81
CA ILE A 125 -16.00 18.68 2.44
C ILE A 125 -15.91 20.21 2.38
N LYS A 126 -14.90 20.73 1.68
CA LYS A 126 -14.75 22.16 1.40
C LYS A 126 -15.20 22.44 -0.02
N LYS A 127 -16.16 23.34 -0.18
CA LYS A 127 -16.72 23.70 -1.51
C LYS A 127 -15.65 24.18 -2.49
N GLU A 128 -14.63 24.89 -2.01
CA GLU A 128 -13.50 25.37 -2.81
C GLU A 128 -12.75 24.25 -3.54
N TYR A 129 -12.60 23.06 -2.90
CA TYR A 129 -11.94 21.92 -3.52
C TYR A 129 -12.84 21.20 -4.53
N ILE A 130 -14.14 21.08 -4.26
CA ILE A 130 -15.08 20.48 -5.21
C ILE A 130 -15.15 21.28 -6.52
N LEU A 131 -15.08 22.60 -6.43
CA LEU A 131 -15.16 23.51 -7.58
C LEU A 131 -13.78 23.71 -8.27
N SER A 132 -12.70 23.20 -7.68
CA SER A 132 -11.35 23.31 -8.23
C SER A 132 -11.10 22.26 -9.32
N PRO A 133 -10.81 22.66 -10.57
CA PRO A 133 -10.41 21.71 -11.62
C PRO A 133 -9.20 20.86 -11.25
N ASN A 134 -8.25 21.44 -10.49
CA ASN A 134 -7.06 20.73 -10.04
C ASN A 134 -7.40 19.52 -9.16
N THR A 135 -8.38 19.65 -8.27
CA THR A 135 -8.84 18.51 -7.43
C THR A 135 -9.32 17.35 -8.29
N TRP A 136 -10.10 17.62 -9.32
CA TRP A 136 -10.60 16.59 -10.24
C TRP A 136 -9.50 15.98 -11.10
N ILE A 137 -8.54 16.79 -11.55
CA ILE A 137 -7.37 16.29 -12.29
C ILE A 137 -6.54 15.34 -11.40
N GLN A 138 -6.25 15.72 -10.16
CA GLN A 138 -5.52 14.88 -9.22
C GLN A 138 -6.27 13.59 -8.90
N ALA A 139 -7.59 13.65 -8.67
CA ALA A 139 -8.43 12.49 -8.45
C ALA A 139 -8.42 11.55 -9.66
N PHE A 140 -8.51 12.09 -10.88
CA PHE A 140 -8.44 11.30 -12.11
C PHE A 140 -7.06 10.63 -12.29
N ILE A 141 -5.98 11.37 -12.06
CA ILE A 141 -4.62 10.82 -12.11
C ILE A 141 -4.46 9.68 -11.10
N GLN A 142 -4.95 9.87 -9.85
CA GLN A 142 -4.88 8.85 -8.82
C GLN A 142 -5.72 7.62 -9.19
N ALA A 143 -6.92 7.79 -9.71
CA ALA A 143 -7.76 6.69 -10.15
C ALA A 143 -7.12 5.90 -11.31
N ALA A 144 -6.54 6.59 -12.29
CA ALA A 144 -5.83 5.95 -13.38
C ALA A 144 -4.58 5.20 -12.91
N TRP A 145 -3.85 5.78 -11.94
CA TRP A 145 -2.70 5.13 -11.31
C TRP A 145 -3.10 3.86 -10.55
N SER A 146 -4.09 3.96 -9.67
CA SER A 146 -4.51 2.89 -8.77
C SER A 146 -5.10 1.68 -9.52
N THR A 147 -5.93 1.94 -10.53
CA THR A 147 -6.52 0.89 -11.37
C THR A 147 -5.58 0.33 -12.44
N GLY A 148 -4.40 0.92 -12.62
CA GLY A 148 -3.46 0.53 -13.68
C GLY A 148 -3.96 0.86 -15.10
N ALA A 149 -4.87 1.82 -15.25
CA ALA A 149 -5.43 2.21 -16.54
C ALA A 149 -4.32 2.72 -17.49
N GLY A 150 -4.27 2.14 -18.69
CA GLY A 150 -3.28 2.49 -19.69
C GLY A 150 -1.91 1.83 -19.55
N TRP A 151 -1.66 1.01 -18.53
CA TRP A 151 -0.37 0.35 -18.29
C TRP A 151 -0.19 -0.98 -19.04
N GLY A 152 -1.23 -1.43 -19.73
CA GLY A 152 -1.21 -2.65 -20.51
C GLY A 152 -1.36 -3.94 -19.70
N PHE A 153 -1.45 -3.89 -18.39
CA PHE A 153 -1.62 -5.08 -17.53
C PHE A 153 -2.91 -5.83 -17.85
N ILE A 154 -4.04 -5.12 -17.92
CA ILE A 154 -5.35 -5.71 -18.18
C ILE A 154 -5.37 -6.36 -19.57
N ILE A 155 -4.76 -5.73 -20.59
CA ILE A 155 -4.62 -6.30 -21.94
C ILE A 155 -3.80 -7.59 -21.91
N THR A 156 -2.74 -7.60 -21.09
CA THR A 156 -1.89 -8.79 -20.93
C THR A 156 -2.68 -9.91 -20.24
N TYR A 157 -3.38 -9.62 -19.15
CA TYR A 157 -4.20 -10.61 -18.44
C TYR A 157 -5.35 -11.13 -19.30
N ALA A 158 -5.95 -10.30 -20.16
CA ALA A 158 -7.01 -10.71 -21.06
C ALA A 158 -6.62 -11.86 -22.00
N ASN A 159 -5.33 -12.07 -22.28
CA ASN A 159 -4.85 -13.22 -23.05
C ASN A 159 -4.95 -14.57 -22.29
N TYR A 160 -5.16 -14.53 -20.97
CA TYR A 160 -5.25 -15.70 -20.12
C TYR A 160 -6.65 -15.93 -19.56
N VAL A 161 -7.59 -15.08 -19.93
CA VAL A 161 -9.01 -15.17 -19.55
C VAL A 161 -9.70 -16.23 -20.38
N GLY A 162 -10.55 -17.07 -19.76
CA GLY A 162 -11.37 -18.04 -20.43
C GLY A 162 -12.48 -17.39 -21.30
N GLU A 163 -12.98 -18.11 -22.28
CA GLU A 163 -14.03 -17.60 -23.19
C GLU A 163 -15.36 -17.32 -22.44
N ASP A 164 -15.60 -18.01 -21.33
CA ASP A 164 -16.83 -17.89 -20.52
C ASP A 164 -16.74 -16.81 -19.41
N GLU A 165 -15.65 -16.05 -19.35
CA GLU A 165 -15.44 -15.05 -18.28
C GLU A 165 -16.27 -13.79 -18.52
N ASP A 166 -16.99 -13.35 -17.48
CA ASP A 166 -17.72 -12.06 -17.47
C ASP A 166 -16.76 -10.90 -17.20
N VAL A 167 -16.10 -10.44 -18.26
CA VAL A 167 -15.12 -9.33 -18.20
C VAL A 167 -15.71 -8.03 -17.64
N PRO A 168 -16.95 -7.58 -18.05
CA PRO A 168 -17.55 -6.38 -17.48
C PRO A 168 -17.73 -6.45 -15.97
N THR A 169 -18.24 -7.56 -15.44
CA THR A 169 -18.41 -7.74 -14.00
C THR A 169 -17.07 -7.79 -13.28
N SER A 170 -16.08 -8.47 -13.82
CA SER A 170 -14.73 -8.53 -13.27
C SER A 170 -14.09 -7.14 -13.19
N CYS A 171 -14.22 -6.30 -14.23
CA CYS A 171 -13.75 -4.92 -14.23
C CYS A 171 -14.48 -4.05 -13.19
N LEU A 172 -15.78 -4.21 -13.03
CA LEU A 172 -16.56 -3.50 -12.02
C LEU A 172 -16.11 -3.86 -10.59
N ILE A 173 -15.95 -5.15 -10.31
CA ILE A 173 -15.46 -5.64 -9.01
C ILE A 173 -14.06 -5.09 -8.72
N MET A 174 -13.18 -5.08 -9.71
CA MET A 174 -11.84 -4.54 -9.58
C MET A 174 -11.86 -3.04 -9.22
N GLY A 175 -12.63 -2.23 -9.95
CA GLY A 175 -12.72 -0.79 -9.70
C GLY A 175 -13.38 -0.45 -8.36
N LEU A 176 -14.44 -1.16 -7.97
CA LEU A 176 -15.08 -0.98 -6.66
C LEU A 176 -14.18 -1.47 -5.53
N GLY A 177 -13.48 -2.58 -5.71
CA GLY A 177 -12.52 -3.14 -4.76
C GLY A 177 -11.35 -2.21 -4.50
N ASP A 178 -10.80 -1.60 -5.57
CA ASP A 178 -9.74 -0.59 -5.49
C ASP A 178 -10.17 0.61 -4.63
N ASN A 179 -11.35 1.19 -4.92
CA ASN A 179 -11.89 2.29 -4.13
C ASN A 179 -12.15 1.90 -2.67
N LEU A 180 -12.69 0.70 -2.42
CA LEU A 180 -12.91 0.21 -1.06
C LEU A 180 -11.58 0.08 -0.30
N GLY A 181 -10.56 -0.49 -0.94
CA GLY A 181 -9.21 -0.60 -0.38
C GLY A 181 -8.60 0.77 -0.05
N ALA A 182 -8.76 1.75 -0.94
CA ALA A 182 -8.29 3.11 -0.72
C ALA A 182 -8.98 3.79 0.48
N ILE A 183 -10.31 3.66 0.59
CA ILE A 183 -11.09 4.21 1.72
C ILE A 183 -10.68 3.53 3.03
N LEU A 184 -10.58 2.20 3.06
CA LEU A 184 -10.15 1.48 4.26
C LEU A 184 -8.74 1.88 4.69
N SER A 185 -7.81 2.01 3.74
CA SER A 185 -6.44 2.46 4.03
C SER A 185 -6.42 3.88 4.58
N ALA A 186 -7.21 4.79 4.04
CA ALA A 186 -7.34 6.15 4.55
C ALA A 186 -7.92 6.17 5.97
N LEU A 187 -8.93 5.33 6.27
CA LEU A 187 -9.52 5.16 7.61
C LEU A 187 -8.56 4.53 8.62
N VAL A 188 -7.54 3.80 8.18
CA VAL A 188 -6.46 3.31 9.05
C VAL A 188 -5.43 4.40 9.28
N VAL A 189 -4.87 4.95 8.19
CA VAL A 189 -3.67 5.80 8.24
C VAL A 189 -3.96 7.14 8.89
N ILE A 190 -5.00 7.86 8.44
CA ILE A 190 -5.22 9.25 8.86
C ILE A 190 -5.66 9.36 10.32
N PRO A 191 -6.64 8.57 10.81
CA PRO A 191 -6.96 8.56 12.24
C PRO A 191 -5.80 8.08 13.12
N ALA A 192 -5.00 7.11 12.65
CA ALA A 192 -3.82 6.64 13.39
C ALA A 192 -2.76 7.75 13.53
N ILE A 193 -2.47 8.49 12.48
CA ILE A 193 -1.54 9.63 12.52
C ILE A 193 -2.02 10.65 13.56
N CYS A 194 -3.31 11.03 13.51
CA CYS A 194 -3.87 12.01 14.46
C CYS A 194 -3.87 11.51 15.90
N ALA A 195 -4.14 10.22 16.12
CA ALA A 195 -4.20 9.63 17.46
C ALA A 195 -2.80 9.38 18.07
N LEU A 196 -1.78 9.09 17.25
CA LEU A 196 -0.45 8.71 17.71
C LEU A 196 0.56 9.87 17.68
N SER A 197 0.22 10.99 17.04
CA SER A 197 1.05 12.19 17.07
C SER A 197 0.96 12.89 18.41
N ALA A 198 2.07 13.50 18.84
CA ALA A 198 2.15 14.18 20.15
C ALA A 198 1.28 15.44 20.22
N THR A 199 1.12 16.13 19.09
CA THR A 199 0.29 17.35 18.98
C THR A 199 -0.51 17.37 17.67
N PRO A 200 -1.62 18.11 17.60
CA PRO A 200 -2.37 18.29 16.36
C PRO A 200 -1.54 18.92 15.23
N GLU A 201 -0.61 19.79 15.57
CA GLU A 201 0.29 20.45 14.61
C GLU A 201 1.22 19.42 13.98
N ALA A 202 1.82 18.52 14.79
CA ALA A 202 2.66 17.42 14.29
C ALA A 202 1.88 16.45 13.38
N ALA A 203 0.60 16.17 13.71
CA ALA A 203 -0.26 15.37 12.86
C ALA A 203 -0.53 16.05 11.51
N ASN A 204 -0.85 17.35 11.51
CA ASN A 204 -1.08 18.12 10.29
C ASN A 204 0.18 18.23 9.43
N GLU A 205 1.35 18.43 10.04
CA GLU A 205 2.62 18.43 9.34
C GLU A 205 2.90 17.08 8.68
N ALA A 206 2.74 15.98 9.42
CA ALA A 206 2.89 14.64 8.90
C ALA A 206 1.95 14.39 7.71
N LEU A 207 0.66 14.71 7.83
CA LEU A 207 -0.32 14.56 6.75
C LEU A 207 0.03 15.40 5.52
N SER A 208 0.61 16.60 5.70
CA SER A 208 0.98 17.49 4.61
C SER A 208 2.20 16.99 3.81
N GLN A 209 3.13 16.31 4.46
CA GLN A 209 4.33 15.78 3.81
C GLN A 209 4.04 14.60 2.88
N GLY A 210 2.99 13.81 3.15
CA GLY A 210 2.46 12.78 2.27
C GLY A 210 3.47 11.75 1.76
N ASN A 211 4.46 11.37 2.57
CA ASN A 211 5.52 10.48 2.15
C ASN A 211 5.30 9.01 2.60
N PHE A 212 6.01 8.08 1.98
CA PHE A 212 5.93 6.65 2.30
C PHE A 212 6.34 6.32 3.74
N GLY A 213 7.21 7.12 4.34
CA GLY A 213 7.62 6.95 5.72
C GLY A 213 6.45 6.94 6.68
N LEU A 214 5.36 7.67 6.39
CA LEU A 214 4.19 7.71 7.25
C LEU A 214 3.59 6.32 7.50
N THR A 215 3.46 5.50 6.45
CA THR A 215 2.96 4.13 6.58
C THR A 215 3.87 3.30 7.48
N PHE A 216 5.18 3.37 7.28
CA PHE A 216 6.15 2.59 8.04
C PHE A 216 6.36 3.12 9.47
N ILE A 217 6.12 4.39 9.70
CA ILE A 217 6.20 5.01 11.04
C ILE A 217 4.89 4.75 11.81
N TYR A 218 3.76 5.27 11.31
CA TYR A 218 2.51 5.29 12.08
C TYR A 218 1.75 3.96 12.04
N ILE A 219 1.73 3.25 10.91
CA ILE A 219 1.07 1.94 10.86
C ILE A 219 1.87 0.90 11.65
N TYR A 220 3.21 0.93 11.56
CA TYR A 220 4.02 0.06 12.41
C TYR A 220 3.83 0.38 13.89
N GLN A 221 3.80 1.66 14.27
CA GLN A 221 3.48 2.09 15.62
C GLN A 221 2.10 1.61 16.06
N LEU A 222 1.07 1.74 15.23
CA LEU A 222 -0.28 1.29 15.50
C LEU A 222 -0.31 -0.20 15.90
N PHE A 223 0.42 -1.05 15.17
CA PHE A 223 0.53 -2.46 15.54
C PHE A 223 1.12 -2.66 16.94
N THR A 224 2.02 -1.80 17.39
CA THR A 224 2.63 -1.94 18.72
C THR A 224 1.66 -1.60 19.88
N THR A 225 0.53 -0.96 19.59
CA THR A 225 -0.52 -0.66 20.57
C THR A 225 -1.59 -1.75 20.67
N ILE A 226 -1.60 -2.70 19.73
CA ILE A 226 -2.65 -3.73 19.63
C ILE A 226 -2.20 -5.01 20.37
N PRO A 227 -3.06 -5.65 21.17
CA PRO A 227 -2.80 -7.00 21.68
C PRO A 227 -2.58 -7.98 20.51
N GLY A 228 -1.47 -8.71 20.55
CA GLY A 228 -1.09 -9.59 19.43
C GLY A 228 -0.58 -8.88 18.18
N GLY A 229 -0.37 -7.56 18.23
CA GLY A 229 0.03 -6.72 17.11
C GLY A 229 1.32 -7.16 16.42
N ARG A 230 2.23 -7.84 17.13
CA ARG A 230 3.42 -8.45 16.55
C ARG A 230 3.08 -9.41 15.40
N PHE A 231 2.13 -10.31 15.63
CA PHE A 231 1.71 -11.30 14.64
C PHE A 231 0.94 -10.65 13.49
N ILE A 232 0.03 -9.72 13.80
CA ILE A 232 -0.75 -8.98 12.80
C ILE A 232 0.18 -8.14 11.92
N SER A 233 1.16 -7.45 12.52
CA SER A 233 2.17 -6.66 11.80
C SER A 233 3.01 -7.53 10.86
N PHE A 234 3.45 -8.71 11.32
CA PHE A 234 4.20 -9.65 10.48
C PHE A 234 3.38 -10.09 9.26
N ILE A 235 2.13 -10.49 9.46
CA ILE A 235 1.25 -10.91 8.37
C ILE A 235 0.98 -9.73 7.43
N PHE A 236 0.64 -8.55 7.97
CA PHE A 236 0.34 -7.37 7.17
C PHE A 236 1.51 -6.98 6.26
N PHE A 237 2.68 -6.75 6.84
CA PHE A 237 3.86 -6.36 6.06
C PHE A 237 4.37 -7.49 5.16
N GLY A 238 4.23 -8.75 5.58
CA GLY A 238 4.55 -9.91 4.76
C GLY A 238 3.67 -10.02 3.52
N LEU A 239 2.35 -9.91 3.69
CA LEU A 239 1.40 -9.92 2.57
C LEU A 239 1.58 -8.69 1.67
N LEU A 240 1.80 -7.51 2.27
CA LEU A 240 2.06 -6.28 1.50
C LEU A 240 3.36 -6.38 0.69
N ALA A 241 4.41 -7.02 1.25
CA ALA A 241 5.66 -7.24 0.53
C ALA A 241 5.52 -8.16 -0.68
N ILE A 242 4.55 -9.08 -0.67
CA ILE A 242 4.35 -10.01 -1.78
C ILE A 242 3.31 -9.42 -2.77
N ALA A 243 2.42 -8.56 -2.31
CA ALA A 243 1.42 -7.88 -3.15
C ALA A 243 2.00 -6.68 -3.91
N ALA A 244 3.10 -6.10 -3.46
CA ALA A 244 3.83 -5.01 -4.13
C ALA A 244 4.71 -5.54 -5.26
#